data_16939e647fe6e9ce04793aaf80c95929
#
_entry.id   16939e647fe6e9ce04793aaf80c95929
#
_cell.length_a   1.000
_cell.length_b   1.000
_cell.length_c   1.000
_cell.angle_alpha   90.00
_cell.angle_beta   90.00
_cell.angle_gamma   90.00
#
_symmetry.space_group_name_H-M   'P 1'
#
loop_
_entity.id
_entity.type
_entity.pdbx_description
1 polymer ?
#
loop_
_entity_poly.entity_id
_entity_poly.type
_entity_poly.pdbx_seq_one_letter_code
_entity_poly.pdbx_strand_id
1 'polypeptide(L)'
;SSRVEQDDKEFAGKTGTSQVTEISKSERKRGVSKNEDKPWKYRDHALFVGYAPFTNPKYSVSVVVEHGGSGSTSAAPIARDIMLAAQYGSLPPLSAYPEAQRSRIGSTLTKMQLVDPEKTLRSEYE
;
A
#
# COMPACT_ATOMS: atom_id res chain seq x y z
N SER A 1 -0.40 -8.30 -7.39
CA SER A 1 -1.48 -7.43 -7.86
C SER A 1 -2.23 -6.85 -6.67
N SER A 2 -2.58 -5.56 -6.75
CA SER A 2 -3.39 -4.87 -5.73
C SER A 2 -4.88 -4.86 -6.10
N ARG A 3 -5.28 -5.68 -7.08
CA ARG A 3 -6.64 -5.74 -7.57
C ARG A 3 -7.62 -6.16 -6.46
N VAL A 4 -8.83 -5.61 -6.50
CA VAL A 4 -9.99 -5.98 -5.69
C VAL A 4 -10.93 -6.83 -6.54
N GLU A 5 -11.45 -7.92 -5.98
CA GLU A 5 -12.30 -8.89 -6.66
C GLU A 5 -13.80 -8.58 -6.55
N GLN A 6 -14.17 -7.37 -6.10
CA GLN A 6 -15.56 -6.92 -5.97
C GLN A 6 -15.80 -5.65 -6.77
N ASP A 7 -16.70 -5.71 -7.72
CA ASP A 7 -16.98 -4.61 -8.67
C ASP A 7 -17.46 -3.32 -7.99
N ASP A 8 -18.25 -3.42 -6.92
CA ASP A 8 -18.76 -2.28 -6.17
C ASP A 8 -17.72 -1.64 -5.22
N LYS A 9 -16.55 -2.27 -5.06
CA LYS A 9 -15.45 -1.82 -4.18
C LYS A 9 -14.12 -1.67 -4.91
N GLU A 10 -14.14 -1.76 -6.23
CA GLU A 10 -12.95 -1.49 -7.04
C GLU A 10 -12.40 -0.11 -6.76
N PHE A 11 -11.10 0.02 -6.81
CA PHE A 11 -10.43 1.30 -6.71
C PHE A 11 -9.57 1.58 -7.93
N ALA A 12 -9.44 2.85 -8.25
CA ALA A 12 -8.50 3.34 -9.24
C ALA A 12 -7.37 4.10 -8.58
N GLY A 13 -6.18 4.01 -9.17
CA GLY A 13 -5.04 4.74 -8.64
C GLY A 13 -3.82 4.68 -9.55
N LYS A 14 -2.80 5.41 -9.11
CA LYS A 14 -1.52 5.52 -9.81
C LYS A 14 -0.37 5.34 -8.85
N THR A 15 0.55 4.48 -9.22
CA THR A 15 1.83 4.32 -8.53
C THR A 15 2.81 5.41 -8.95
N GLY A 16 3.69 5.77 -8.05
CA GLY A 16 4.83 6.64 -8.32
C GLY A 16 6.08 6.11 -7.62
N THR A 17 7.21 6.63 -8.04
CA THR A 17 8.51 6.37 -7.40
C THR A 17 9.26 7.69 -7.35
N SER A 18 9.63 8.13 -6.16
CA SER A 18 10.44 9.32 -5.97
C SER A 18 11.90 8.94 -5.78
N GLN A 19 12.74 9.39 -6.67
CA GLN A 19 14.18 9.09 -6.63
C GLN A 19 14.85 9.81 -5.47
N VAL A 20 15.64 9.06 -4.70
CA VAL A 20 16.47 9.59 -3.60
C VAL A 20 17.85 9.99 -4.10
N THR A 21 18.38 9.28 -5.10
CA THR A 21 19.69 9.54 -5.68
C THR A 21 19.60 9.92 -7.15
N GLU A 22 20.42 10.86 -7.57
CA GLU A 22 20.53 11.22 -8.98
C GLU A 22 21.14 10.06 -9.78
N ILE A 23 20.50 9.73 -10.90
CA ILE A 23 21.02 8.72 -11.84
C ILE A 23 22.01 9.41 -12.78
N SER A 24 23.29 9.07 -12.66
CA SER A 24 24.34 9.62 -13.49
C SER A 24 24.19 9.20 -14.96
N LYS A 25 24.78 9.98 -15.88
CA LYS A 25 24.81 9.63 -17.32
C LYS A 25 25.46 8.27 -17.58
N SER A 26 26.46 7.90 -16.76
CA SER A 26 27.16 6.62 -16.88
C SER A 26 26.30 5.45 -16.42
N GLU A 27 25.48 5.62 -15.38
CA GLU A 27 24.52 4.60 -14.92
C GLU A 27 23.39 4.39 -15.94
N ARG A 28 22.90 5.46 -16.56
CA ARG A 28 21.90 5.33 -17.65
C ARG A 28 22.40 4.50 -18.83
N LYS A 29 23.71 4.56 -19.14
CA LYS A 29 24.33 3.76 -20.22
C LYS A 29 24.59 2.31 -19.83
N ARG A 30 24.94 2.03 -18.56
CA ARG A 30 25.27 0.69 -18.07
C ARG A 30 24.06 -0.07 -17.50
N GLY A 31 22.92 0.58 -17.34
CA GLY A 31 21.76 0.08 -16.64
C GLY A 31 21.68 0.66 -15.21
N VAL A 32 20.46 1.06 -14.82
CA VAL A 32 20.18 1.61 -13.49
C VAL A 32 20.14 0.47 -12.48
N SER A 33 20.85 0.64 -11.36
CA SER A 33 20.82 -0.33 -10.26
C SER A 33 19.40 -0.51 -9.73
N LYS A 34 19.00 -1.76 -9.50
CA LYS A 34 17.70 -2.06 -8.89
C LYS A 34 17.67 -1.56 -7.45
N ASN A 35 16.48 -1.16 -6.96
CA ASN A 35 16.34 -0.68 -5.59
C ASN A 35 16.75 -1.73 -4.54
N GLU A 36 16.52 -3.01 -4.83
CA GLU A 36 16.90 -4.16 -3.99
C GLU A 36 18.41 -4.24 -3.75
N ASP A 37 19.20 -3.85 -4.75
CA ASP A 37 20.68 -3.89 -4.70
C ASP A 37 21.29 -2.66 -4.01
N LYS A 38 20.47 -1.63 -3.73
CA LYS A 38 20.92 -0.41 -3.04
C LYS A 38 20.84 -0.56 -1.52
N PRO A 39 21.79 0.01 -0.75
CA PRO A 39 21.60 0.21 0.68
C PRO A 39 20.27 0.94 0.96
N TRP A 40 19.57 0.58 2.04
CA TRP A 40 18.22 1.07 2.34
C TRP A 40 18.07 2.60 2.17
N LYS A 41 18.99 3.38 2.74
CA LYS A 41 18.97 4.85 2.69
C LYS A 41 19.05 5.48 1.29
N TYR A 42 19.43 4.70 0.28
CA TYR A 42 19.52 5.14 -1.12
C TYR A 42 18.41 4.57 -2.00
N ARG A 43 17.52 3.78 -1.43
CA ARG A 43 16.35 3.28 -2.16
C ARG A 43 15.36 4.40 -2.39
N ASP A 44 14.68 4.34 -3.50
CA ASP A 44 13.67 5.31 -3.88
C ASP A 44 12.44 5.19 -2.97
N HIS A 45 11.67 6.27 -2.80
CA HIS A 45 10.40 6.23 -2.07
C HIS A 45 9.30 5.69 -2.95
N ALA A 46 8.51 4.78 -2.42
CA ALA A 46 7.34 4.22 -3.09
C ALA A 46 6.10 5.08 -2.81
N LEU A 47 5.37 5.41 -3.87
CA LEU A 47 4.21 6.27 -3.80
C LEU A 47 2.99 5.59 -4.43
N PHE A 48 1.81 5.86 -3.88
CA PHE A 48 0.54 5.52 -4.47
C PHE A 48 -0.50 6.58 -4.12
N VAL A 49 -1.31 6.94 -5.09
CA VAL A 49 -2.52 7.74 -4.89
C VAL A 49 -3.69 7.05 -5.55
N GLY A 50 -4.87 7.13 -4.94
CA GLY A 50 -6.04 6.48 -5.49
C GLY A 50 -7.34 6.93 -4.85
N TYR A 51 -8.43 6.41 -5.37
CA TYR A 51 -9.78 6.66 -4.89
C TYR A 51 -10.67 5.42 -5.02
N ALA A 52 -11.70 5.34 -4.21
CA ALA A 52 -12.68 4.27 -4.20
C ALA A 52 -14.06 4.73 -3.71
N PRO A 53 -15.16 4.04 -4.12
CA PRO A 53 -15.23 3.09 -5.23
C PRO A 53 -14.89 3.74 -6.57
N PHE A 54 -14.50 2.95 -7.57
CA PHE A 54 -14.21 3.47 -8.91
C PHE A 54 -15.43 4.19 -9.53
N THR A 55 -16.59 3.57 -9.37
CA THR A 55 -17.88 4.12 -9.82
C THR A 55 -18.53 4.89 -8.68
N ASN A 56 -18.56 6.14 -8.56
CA ASN A 56 -19.05 6.97 -7.47
C ASN A 56 -18.09 7.04 -6.27
N PRO A 57 -16.93 7.70 -6.45
CA PRO A 57 -15.89 7.78 -5.43
C PRO A 57 -16.36 8.45 -4.13
N LYS A 58 -16.01 7.86 -2.99
CA LYS A 58 -16.29 8.38 -1.65
C LYS A 58 -15.01 8.62 -0.83
N TYR A 59 -13.95 7.91 -1.16
CA TYR A 59 -12.68 7.95 -0.44
C TYR A 59 -11.52 8.21 -1.38
N SER A 60 -10.52 8.92 -0.92
CA SER A 60 -9.21 9.04 -1.56
C SER A 60 -8.11 8.64 -0.59
N VAL A 61 -7.02 8.14 -1.11
CA VAL A 61 -5.85 7.70 -0.33
C VAL A 61 -4.56 8.16 -1.00
N SER A 62 -3.61 8.56 -0.18
CA SER A 62 -2.22 8.76 -0.59
C SER A 62 -1.32 7.98 0.36
N VAL A 63 -0.44 7.17 -0.18
CA VAL A 63 0.51 6.36 0.59
C VAL A 63 1.92 6.66 0.14
N VAL A 64 2.77 6.96 1.10
CA VAL A 64 4.22 7.13 0.92
C VAL A 64 4.91 6.08 1.79
N VAL A 65 5.77 5.27 1.18
CA VAL A 65 6.64 4.34 1.89
C VAL A 65 8.07 4.78 1.66
N GLU A 66 8.67 5.39 2.67
CA GLU A 66 10.06 5.85 2.60
C GLU A 66 11.00 4.68 2.31
N HIS A 67 11.86 4.87 1.31
CA HIS A 67 12.81 3.85 0.85
C HIS A 67 12.17 2.50 0.48
N GLY A 68 10.85 2.51 0.19
CA GLY A 68 10.08 1.31 -0.15
C GLY A 68 10.31 0.76 -1.56
N GLY A 69 11.05 1.48 -2.38
CA GLY A 69 11.43 1.06 -3.75
C GLY A 69 10.29 1.26 -4.75
N SER A 70 9.45 0.26 -4.93
CA SER A 70 8.41 0.29 -5.96
C SER A 70 7.02 0.59 -5.40
N GLY A 71 6.33 1.57 -6.00
CA GLY A 71 4.96 1.91 -5.64
C GLY A 71 3.98 0.75 -5.78
N SER A 72 4.15 -0.10 -6.79
CA SER A 72 3.26 -1.25 -7.04
C SER A 72 3.42 -2.39 -6.03
N THR A 73 4.61 -2.58 -5.48
CA THR A 73 4.90 -3.68 -4.55
C THR A 73 4.81 -3.26 -3.09
N SER A 74 5.09 -2.00 -2.78
CA SER A 74 5.13 -1.50 -1.39
C SER A 74 3.94 -0.62 -1.04
N ALA A 75 3.63 0.42 -1.83
CA ALA A 75 2.59 1.39 -1.49
C ALA A 75 1.17 0.95 -1.90
N ALA A 76 1.00 0.36 -3.09
CA ALA A 76 -0.32 -0.02 -3.59
C ALA A 76 -1.03 -1.10 -2.76
N PRO A 77 -0.38 -2.14 -2.22
CA PRO A 77 -1.04 -3.09 -1.33
C PRO A 77 -1.55 -2.45 -0.03
N ILE A 78 -0.80 -1.51 0.53
CA ILE A 78 -1.20 -0.76 1.74
C ILE A 78 -2.43 0.09 1.42
N ALA A 79 -2.40 0.84 0.31
CA ALA A 79 -3.54 1.64 -0.13
C ALA A 79 -4.79 0.78 -0.35
N ARG A 80 -4.65 -0.40 -0.98
CA ARG A 80 -5.75 -1.35 -1.16
C ARG A 80 -6.37 -1.75 0.18
N ASP A 81 -5.55 -2.13 1.14
CA ASP A 81 -6.03 -2.62 2.43
C ASP A 81 -6.76 -1.51 3.21
N ILE A 82 -6.23 -0.29 3.19
CA ILE A 82 -6.88 0.90 3.78
C ILE A 82 -8.23 1.17 3.10
N MET A 83 -8.26 1.17 1.75
CA MET A 83 -9.47 1.45 0.99
C MET A 83 -10.56 0.39 1.17
N LEU A 84 -10.17 -0.89 1.25
CA LEU A 84 -11.11 -1.97 1.56
C LEU A 84 -11.68 -1.80 2.97
N ALA A 85 -10.83 -1.56 3.96
CA ALA A 85 -11.29 -1.35 5.34
C ALA A 85 -12.24 -0.14 5.45
N ALA A 86 -11.96 0.96 4.78
CA ALA A 86 -12.82 2.14 4.74
C ALA A 86 -14.18 1.85 4.11
N GLN A 87 -14.21 1.09 3.01
CA GLN A 87 -15.45 0.76 2.30
C GLN A 87 -16.31 -0.28 3.04
N TYR A 88 -15.70 -1.22 3.75
CA TYR A 88 -16.42 -2.21 4.57
C TYR A 88 -16.78 -1.69 5.96
N GLY A 89 -16.08 -0.67 6.47
CA GLY A 89 -16.22 -0.20 7.86
C GLY A 89 -15.71 -1.20 8.90
N SER A 90 -15.00 -2.24 8.49
CA SER A 90 -14.46 -3.33 9.30
C SER A 90 -13.35 -4.04 8.54
N LEU A 91 -12.78 -5.12 9.11
CA LEU A 91 -11.84 -5.98 8.37
C LEU A 91 -12.53 -6.56 7.13
N PRO A 92 -11.93 -6.40 5.93
CA PRO A 92 -12.51 -6.91 4.71
C PRO A 92 -12.56 -8.44 4.69
N PRO A 93 -13.57 -9.06 4.06
CA PRO A 93 -13.59 -10.50 3.88
C PRO A 93 -12.48 -10.94 2.93
N LEU A 94 -11.97 -12.15 3.11
CA LEU A 94 -10.92 -12.70 2.25
C LEU A 94 -11.32 -12.76 0.76
N SER A 95 -12.62 -12.87 0.48
CA SER A 95 -13.17 -12.85 -0.89
C SER A 95 -12.91 -11.53 -1.64
N ALA A 96 -12.68 -10.43 -0.92
CA ALA A 96 -12.33 -9.14 -1.52
C ALA A 96 -10.90 -9.10 -2.09
N TYR A 97 -10.08 -10.07 -1.76
CA TYR A 97 -8.69 -10.15 -2.19
C TYR A 97 -8.48 -11.17 -3.31
N PRO A 98 -7.47 -10.96 -4.19
CA PRO A 98 -7.10 -11.94 -5.20
C PRO A 98 -6.84 -13.32 -4.58
N GLU A 99 -7.34 -14.37 -5.19
CA GLU A 99 -7.28 -15.74 -4.67
C GLU A 99 -5.86 -16.16 -4.26
N ALA A 100 -4.87 -15.86 -5.09
CA ALA A 100 -3.46 -16.17 -4.83
C ALA A 100 -2.89 -15.49 -3.56
N GLN A 101 -3.56 -14.47 -3.02
CA GLN A 101 -3.10 -13.73 -1.84
C GLN A 101 -3.90 -14.07 -0.57
N ARG A 102 -5.06 -14.74 -0.69
CA ARG A 102 -5.99 -14.97 0.42
C ARG A 102 -5.36 -15.74 1.58
N SER A 103 -4.58 -16.78 1.31
CA SER A 103 -3.91 -17.58 2.35
C SER A 103 -2.95 -16.72 3.19
N ARG A 104 -2.10 -15.94 2.55
CA ARG A 104 -1.14 -15.04 3.23
C ARG A 104 -1.87 -13.94 4.00
N ILE A 105 -2.87 -13.33 3.39
CA ILE A 105 -3.65 -12.25 4.02
C ILE A 105 -4.43 -12.80 5.21
N GLY A 106 -5.07 -13.96 5.10
CA GLY A 106 -5.79 -14.62 6.19
C GLY A 106 -4.88 -14.88 7.39
N SER A 107 -3.68 -15.39 7.16
CA SER A 107 -2.68 -15.58 8.23
C SER A 107 -2.27 -14.26 8.90
N THR A 108 -2.19 -13.18 8.13
CA THR A 108 -1.87 -11.86 8.67
C THR A 108 -3.02 -11.32 9.50
N LEU A 109 -4.25 -11.35 8.98
CA LEU A 109 -5.45 -10.86 9.68
C LEU A 109 -5.69 -11.61 11.00
N THR A 110 -5.46 -12.93 11.04
CA THR A 110 -5.58 -13.73 12.27
C THR A 110 -4.61 -13.29 13.37
N LYS A 111 -3.45 -12.77 12.98
CA LYS A 111 -2.41 -12.29 13.91
C LYS A 111 -2.59 -10.82 14.32
N MET A 112 -3.41 -10.06 13.60
CA MET A 112 -3.65 -8.66 13.89
C MET A 112 -4.50 -8.54 15.16
N GLN A 113 -4.01 -7.74 16.11
CA GLN A 113 -4.82 -7.25 17.20
C GLN A 113 -5.40 -5.89 16.81
N LEU A 114 -6.73 -5.80 16.81
CA LEU A 114 -7.38 -4.51 16.63
C LEU A 114 -7.15 -3.67 17.89
N VAL A 115 -6.47 -2.55 17.72
CA VAL A 115 -6.28 -1.58 18.79
C VAL A 115 -7.57 -0.77 18.92
N ASP A 116 -8.14 -0.75 20.13
CA ASP A 116 -9.28 0.09 20.45
C ASP A 116 -8.80 1.55 20.59
N PRO A 117 -9.21 2.47 19.69
CA PRO A 117 -8.74 3.84 19.69
C PRO A 117 -9.04 4.57 21.02
N GLU A 118 -10.17 4.27 21.64
CA GLU A 118 -10.55 4.90 22.91
C GLU A 118 -9.64 4.49 24.07
N LYS A 119 -9.19 3.23 24.08
CA LYS A 119 -8.24 2.75 25.10
C LYS A 119 -6.84 3.33 24.89
N THR A 120 -6.42 3.47 23.64
CA THR A 120 -5.10 4.03 23.33
C THR A 120 -5.02 5.50 23.73
N LEU A 121 -6.05 6.29 23.39
CA LEU A 121 -6.11 7.71 23.77
C LEU A 121 -6.11 7.91 25.29
N ARG A 122 -6.77 7.05 26.06
CA ARG A 122 -6.78 7.16 27.53
C ARG A 122 -5.40 6.87 28.15
N SER A 123 -4.65 5.92 27.62
CA SER A 123 -3.33 5.56 28.15
C SER A 123 -2.23 6.60 27.91
N GLU A 124 -2.43 7.52 26.95
CA GLU A 124 -1.48 8.60 26.66
C GLU A 124 -1.72 9.85 27.52
N TYR A 125 -2.87 9.97 28.21
CA TYR A 125 -3.26 11.13 29.00
C TYR A 125 -3.37 10.82 30.53
N GLU A 126 -3.09 9.59 30.95
CA GLU A 126 -2.95 9.19 32.37
C GLU A 126 -1.47 9.06 32.77
#